data_591ef2bb78fb840696998479e54ff0a0
#
_entry.id   591ef2bb78fb840696998479e54ff0a0
#
_cell.length_a   1.000
_cell.length_b   1.000
_cell.length_c   1.000
_cell.angle_alpha   90.00
_cell.angle_beta   90.00
_cell.angle_gamma   90.00
#
_symmetry.space_group_name_H-M   'P 1'
#
loop_
_entity.id
_entity.type
_entity.pdbx_description
1 polymer ?
#
loop_
_entity_poly.entity_id
_entity_poly.type
_entity_poly.pdbx_seq_one_letter_code
_entity_poly.pdbx_strand_id
1 'polypeptide(L)'
;PPTAQQNYGPQFQGANHQMQQPFFQYSQCNGKKKALCIGINYFGTGSELRGCINDAHNIQQFLCSKYGYRSEDIVMLTDDATNPRKQPTVDNIMKAMQWLVQGAQPNDSLFFHYSGHGGQTKDMDGDEADGNDEVIYPVDFETNGHIVDDTMHEIMVRPLPPGCRLTAIFDSCHSGSALDLPYIYSTEGKLKEPNLAAEAGSGLKTAFTSYAKGDMGGVLKSAMGLVKTATGGQQKADKVARATRTSPADVISWSGCKDSQTSADATEAGSATGAMSYAFIAALTEQSQQSYQGLLNSLRNILRAKYSQKPQLSSSHPMDTNIMFIC
;
A
#
# COMPACT_ATOMS: atom_id res chain seq x y z
N PRO A 1 6.44 6.04 17.78
CA PRO A 1 7.23 4.90 17.29
C PRO A 1 8.68 4.95 17.80
N PRO A 2 9.39 3.81 17.88
CA PRO A 2 10.82 3.78 18.18
C PRO A 2 11.63 4.63 17.18
N THR A 3 12.65 5.33 17.65
CA THR A 3 13.52 6.17 16.81
C THR A 3 14.70 5.39 16.24
N ALA A 4 15.08 4.28 16.90
CA ALA A 4 16.19 3.45 16.48
C ALA A 4 15.80 2.57 15.27
N GLN A 5 16.81 2.22 14.48
CA GLN A 5 16.70 1.20 13.44
C GLN A 5 16.23 -0.13 14.07
N GLN A 6 15.29 -0.78 13.44
CA GLN A 6 14.77 -2.08 13.83
C GLN A 6 15.36 -3.16 12.93
N ASN A 7 16.03 -4.13 13.51
CA ASN A 7 16.54 -5.28 12.77
C ASN A 7 15.57 -6.46 12.88
N TYR A 8 15.46 -7.26 11.83
CA TYR A 8 14.56 -8.42 11.80
C TYR A 8 15.14 -9.54 10.93
N GLY A 9 14.61 -10.74 11.10
CA GLY A 9 15.06 -11.89 10.33
C GLY A 9 16.47 -12.36 10.71
N PRO A 10 17.07 -13.29 9.95
CA PRO A 10 18.39 -13.85 10.25
C PRO A 10 19.51 -12.90 9.86
N GLN A 11 20.61 -13.02 10.57
CA GLN A 11 21.88 -12.41 10.17
C GLN A 11 22.50 -13.14 8.98
N PHE A 12 23.20 -12.41 8.12
CA PHE A 12 23.92 -12.94 6.98
C PHE A 12 25.24 -12.20 6.76
N GLN A 13 26.18 -12.86 6.10
CA GLN A 13 27.45 -12.24 5.76
C GLN A 13 27.30 -11.39 4.50
N GLY A 14 27.51 -10.09 4.62
CA GLY A 14 27.50 -9.15 3.49
C GLY A 14 28.73 -9.27 2.60
N ALA A 15 28.73 -8.52 1.50
CA ALA A 15 29.83 -8.52 0.53
C ALA A 15 31.19 -8.06 1.11
N ASN A 16 31.15 -7.32 2.21
CA ASN A 16 32.33 -6.84 2.95
C ASN A 16 32.75 -7.78 4.10
N HIS A 17 32.25 -9.03 4.10
CA HIS A 17 32.46 -10.03 5.17
C HIS A 17 31.92 -9.65 6.55
N GLN A 18 31.20 -8.53 6.69
CA GLN A 18 30.54 -8.16 7.93
C GLN A 18 29.15 -8.84 8.02
N MET A 19 28.75 -9.17 9.25
CA MET A 19 27.41 -9.67 9.51
C MET A 19 26.40 -8.54 9.33
N GLN A 20 25.41 -8.78 8.51
CA GLN A 20 24.32 -7.87 8.21
C GLN A 20 22.97 -8.52 8.57
N GLN A 21 21.97 -7.70 8.80
CA GLN A 21 20.61 -8.14 9.07
C GLN A 21 19.63 -7.19 8.35
N PRO A 22 18.54 -7.69 7.78
CA PRO A 22 17.50 -6.82 7.28
C PRO A 22 17.02 -5.85 8.35
N PHE A 23 16.74 -4.62 7.95
CA PHE A 23 16.30 -3.58 8.86
C PHE A 23 15.25 -2.68 8.24
N PHE A 24 14.55 -1.96 9.09
CA PHE A 24 13.69 -0.84 8.72
C PHE A 24 13.78 0.23 9.81
N GLN A 25 13.22 1.38 9.54
CA GLN A 25 13.14 2.46 10.51
C GLN A 25 11.74 3.08 10.47
N TYR A 26 11.12 3.20 11.64
CA TYR A 26 9.86 3.92 11.78
C TYR A 26 10.06 5.42 11.55
N SER A 27 9.12 6.04 10.85
CA SER A 27 9.04 7.50 10.75
C SER A 27 8.49 8.09 12.04
N GLN A 28 8.95 9.29 12.40
CA GLN A 28 8.32 10.11 13.43
C GLN A 28 7.28 11.07 12.84
N CYS A 29 7.10 11.09 11.52
CA CYS A 29 6.15 11.93 10.78
C CYS A 29 6.23 13.43 11.13
N ASN A 30 7.41 13.91 11.48
CA ASN A 30 7.66 15.30 11.86
C ASN A 30 8.46 16.10 10.81
N GLY A 31 8.76 15.48 9.67
CA GLY A 31 9.38 16.10 8.51
C GLY A 31 8.38 16.78 7.57
N LYS A 32 8.70 16.80 6.27
CA LYS A 32 7.80 17.33 5.24
C LYS A 32 6.58 16.43 5.08
N LYS A 33 5.45 17.05 4.73
CA LYS A 33 4.19 16.35 4.47
C LYS A 33 3.72 16.63 3.07
N LYS A 34 3.50 15.59 2.28
CA LYS A 34 2.96 15.63 0.91
C LYS A 34 1.87 14.60 0.76
N ALA A 35 0.85 14.92 -0.03
CA ALA A 35 -0.21 13.96 -0.32
C ALA A 35 -0.61 13.96 -1.80
N LEU A 36 -1.07 12.80 -2.26
CA LEU A 36 -1.71 12.60 -3.55
C LEU A 36 -3.08 11.98 -3.29
N CYS A 37 -4.14 12.68 -3.66
CA CYS A 37 -5.51 12.21 -3.54
C CYS A 37 -6.14 12.08 -4.92
N ILE A 38 -6.65 10.89 -5.24
CA ILE A 38 -7.24 10.55 -6.52
C ILE A 38 -8.69 10.12 -6.29
N GLY A 39 -9.63 10.75 -7.00
CA GLY A 39 -11.04 10.38 -6.97
C GLY A 39 -11.60 10.36 -8.38
N ILE A 40 -12.15 9.22 -8.81
CA ILE A 40 -12.63 9.01 -10.18
C ILE A 40 -14.07 8.52 -10.15
N ASN A 41 -14.98 9.31 -10.71
CA ASN A 41 -16.39 8.95 -10.85
C ASN A 41 -16.73 8.35 -12.22
N TYR A 42 -15.84 8.38 -13.21
CA TYR A 42 -16.02 7.83 -14.57
C TYR A 42 -17.27 8.37 -15.26
N PHE A 43 -17.46 9.70 -15.22
CA PHE A 43 -18.66 10.35 -15.76
C PHE A 43 -18.96 9.99 -17.21
N GLY A 44 -20.25 9.71 -17.49
CA GLY A 44 -20.73 9.41 -18.82
C GLY A 44 -20.34 8.03 -19.36
N THR A 45 -19.76 7.18 -18.52
CA THR A 45 -19.45 5.77 -18.88
C THR A 45 -20.50 4.81 -18.32
N GLY A 46 -20.52 3.58 -18.82
CA GLY A 46 -21.34 2.50 -18.24
C GLY A 46 -20.90 2.04 -16.84
N SER A 47 -19.73 2.51 -16.39
CA SER A 47 -19.12 2.18 -15.10
C SER A 47 -19.06 3.39 -14.16
N GLU A 48 -19.97 4.35 -14.32
CA GLU A 48 -20.01 5.56 -13.50
C GLU A 48 -20.17 5.25 -12.01
N LEU A 49 -19.32 5.87 -11.18
CA LEU A 49 -19.37 5.82 -9.72
C LEU A 49 -19.86 7.14 -9.15
N ARG A 50 -20.28 7.08 -7.89
CA ARG A 50 -20.70 8.28 -7.15
C ARG A 50 -19.96 8.32 -5.82
N GLY A 51 -19.36 9.48 -5.51
CA GLY A 51 -18.72 9.72 -4.23
C GLY A 51 -17.19 9.65 -4.24
N CYS A 52 -16.53 9.08 -5.23
CA CYS A 52 -15.05 8.95 -5.24
C CYS A 52 -14.34 10.31 -5.19
N ILE A 53 -14.84 11.30 -5.91
CA ILE A 53 -14.32 12.68 -5.86
C ILE A 53 -14.52 13.28 -4.47
N ASN A 54 -15.69 13.08 -3.85
CA ASN A 54 -15.96 13.55 -2.50
C ASN A 54 -15.03 12.89 -1.49
N ASP A 55 -14.73 11.59 -1.65
CA ASP A 55 -13.77 10.89 -0.78
C ASP A 55 -12.40 11.53 -0.83
N ALA A 56 -11.91 11.84 -2.04
CA ALA A 56 -10.63 12.50 -2.21
C ALA A 56 -10.59 13.88 -1.52
N HIS A 57 -11.65 14.68 -1.68
CA HIS A 57 -11.77 15.97 -1.00
C HIS A 57 -11.89 15.83 0.52
N ASN A 58 -12.64 14.85 1.01
CA ASN A 58 -12.79 14.60 2.45
C ASN A 58 -11.46 14.18 3.09
N ILE A 59 -10.68 13.34 2.42
CA ILE A 59 -9.33 12.96 2.86
C ILE A 59 -8.41 14.19 2.87
N GLN A 60 -8.41 15.00 1.82
CA GLN A 60 -7.63 16.25 1.78
C GLN A 60 -7.96 17.14 2.98
N GLN A 61 -9.24 17.40 3.22
CA GLN A 61 -9.68 18.25 4.34
C GLN A 61 -9.29 17.64 5.68
N PHE A 62 -9.42 16.34 5.83
CA PHE A 62 -9.03 15.61 7.04
C PHE A 62 -7.52 15.72 7.31
N LEU A 63 -6.68 15.51 6.31
CA LEU A 63 -5.23 15.65 6.42
C LEU A 63 -4.82 17.06 6.83
N CYS A 64 -5.43 18.08 6.23
CA CYS A 64 -5.16 19.47 6.57
C CYS A 64 -5.59 19.80 8.01
N SER A 65 -6.78 19.38 8.42
CA SER A 65 -7.36 19.75 9.71
C SER A 65 -6.78 18.98 10.89
N LYS A 66 -6.37 17.73 10.70
CA LYS A 66 -5.95 16.83 11.79
C LYS A 66 -4.45 16.54 11.83
N TYR A 67 -3.79 16.52 10.67
CA TYR A 67 -2.40 16.09 10.58
C TYR A 67 -1.44 17.17 10.08
N GLY A 68 -1.91 18.40 9.86
CA GLY A 68 -1.09 19.54 9.52
C GLY A 68 -0.50 19.50 8.09
N TYR A 69 -1.13 18.77 7.19
CA TYR A 69 -0.81 18.88 5.76
C TYR A 69 -1.26 20.24 5.25
N ARG A 70 -0.50 20.84 4.33
CA ARG A 70 -0.86 22.11 3.69
C ARG A 70 -1.49 21.80 2.34
N SER A 71 -2.53 22.53 1.97
CA SER A 71 -3.25 22.30 0.70
C SER A 71 -2.35 22.46 -0.53
N GLU A 72 -1.34 23.31 -0.47
CA GLU A 72 -0.34 23.48 -1.54
C GLU A 72 0.61 22.28 -1.70
N ASP A 73 0.74 21.44 -0.68
CA ASP A 73 1.54 20.22 -0.70
C ASP A 73 0.68 18.97 -0.99
N ILE A 74 -0.56 19.18 -1.41
CA ILE A 74 -1.49 18.10 -1.80
C ILE A 74 -1.85 18.23 -3.27
N VAL A 75 -1.55 17.18 -4.05
CA VAL A 75 -2.02 17.03 -5.43
C VAL A 75 -3.37 16.33 -5.44
N MET A 76 -4.35 16.96 -6.10
CA MET A 76 -5.68 16.41 -6.33
C MET A 76 -5.85 16.05 -7.79
N LEU A 77 -6.20 14.80 -8.09
CA LEU A 77 -6.57 14.34 -9.43
C LEU A 77 -7.99 13.83 -9.41
N THR A 78 -8.89 14.54 -10.08
CA THR A 78 -10.33 14.22 -10.15
C THR A 78 -10.86 14.40 -11.55
N ASP A 79 -11.80 13.56 -11.97
CA ASP A 79 -12.31 13.57 -13.36
C ASP A 79 -13.37 14.64 -13.64
N ASP A 80 -13.74 15.45 -12.64
CA ASP A 80 -14.50 16.70 -12.81
C ASP A 80 -13.58 17.92 -13.03
N ALA A 81 -12.25 17.76 -12.95
CA ALA A 81 -11.31 18.87 -13.15
C ALA A 81 -11.32 19.34 -14.60
N THR A 82 -11.44 20.65 -14.79
CA THR A 82 -11.38 21.30 -16.13
C THR A 82 -9.96 21.40 -16.67
N ASN A 83 -8.95 21.44 -15.77
CA ASN A 83 -7.55 21.44 -16.16
C ASN A 83 -7.10 20.02 -16.54
N PRO A 84 -6.66 19.77 -17.80
CA PRO A 84 -6.24 18.44 -18.23
C PRO A 84 -5.11 17.84 -17.38
N ARG A 85 -4.25 18.66 -16.78
CA ARG A 85 -3.16 18.18 -15.88
C ARG A 85 -3.66 17.69 -14.53
N LYS A 86 -4.90 17.97 -14.17
CA LYS A 86 -5.56 17.49 -12.93
C LYS A 86 -6.53 16.34 -13.18
N GLN A 87 -6.66 15.89 -14.42
CA GLN A 87 -7.43 14.71 -14.75
C GLN A 87 -6.66 13.44 -14.33
N PRO A 88 -7.33 12.43 -13.76
CA PRO A 88 -6.68 11.20 -13.29
C PRO A 88 -6.43 10.21 -14.45
N THR A 89 -5.67 10.64 -15.45
CA THR A 89 -5.19 9.80 -16.55
C THR A 89 -4.01 8.94 -16.12
N VAL A 90 -3.69 7.88 -16.85
CA VAL A 90 -2.50 7.05 -16.60
C VAL A 90 -1.25 7.92 -16.44
N ASP A 91 -0.98 8.79 -17.40
CA ASP A 91 0.20 9.66 -17.42
C ASP A 91 0.25 10.62 -16.22
N ASN A 92 -0.87 11.27 -15.89
CA ASN A 92 -0.94 12.19 -14.76
C ASN A 92 -0.80 11.48 -13.41
N ILE A 93 -1.40 10.31 -13.25
CA ILE A 93 -1.26 9.49 -12.03
C ILE A 93 0.19 9.05 -11.85
N MET A 94 0.83 8.55 -12.90
CA MET A 94 2.24 8.13 -12.86
C MET A 94 3.16 9.29 -12.47
N LYS A 95 2.98 10.46 -13.08
CA LYS A 95 3.74 11.66 -12.74
C LYS A 95 3.50 12.15 -11.32
N ALA A 96 2.26 12.08 -10.86
CA ALA A 96 1.89 12.49 -9.50
C ALA A 96 2.47 11.54 -8.43
N MET A 97 2.51 10.23 -8.70
CA MET A 97 3.19 9.27 -7.82
C MET A 97 4.70 9.54 -7.74
N GLN A 98 5.35 9.83 -8.86
CA GLN A 98 6.76 10.23 -8.89
C GLN A 98 6.99 11.52 -8.09
N TRP A 99 6.13 12.54 -8.27
CA TRP A 99 6.19 13.78 -7.52
C TRP A 99 6.04 13.53 -6.01
N LEU A 100 5.14 12.63 -5.61
CA LEU A 100 4.89 12.34 -4.20
C LEU A 100 6.16 11.91 -3.47
N VAL A 101 6.95 11.04 -4.07
CA VAL A 101 8.16 10.47 -3.45
C VAL A 101 9.44 11.24 -3.76
N GLN A 102 9.38 12.19 -4.69
CA GLN A 102 10.56 12.96 -5.10
C GLN A 102 11.15 13.75 -3.93
N GLY A 103 12.45 13.50 -3.65
CA GLY A 103 13.17 14.18 -2.59
C GLY A 103 12.76 13.78 -1.17
N ALA A 104 12.09 12.64 -1.02
CA ALA A 104 11.69 12.10 0.29
C ALA A 104 12.89 11.89 1.22
N GLN A 105 12.72 12.27 2.48
CA GLN A 105 13.74 12.18 3.53
C GLN A 105 13.23 11.37 4.72
N PRO A 106 14.12 10.87 5.59
CA PRO A 106 13.71 10.28 6.86
C PRO A 106 12.81 11.24 7.65
N ASN A 107 11.77 10.70 8.28
CA ASN A 107 10.74 11.39 9.04
C ASN A 107 9.74 12.23 8.22
N ASP A 108 9.86 12.26 6.89
CA ASP A 108 8.79 12.77 6.05
C ASP A 108 7.53 11.89 6.17
N SER A 109 6.37 12.49 5.97
CA SER A 109 5.08 11.81 5.97
C SER A 109 4.38 12.03 4.64
N LEU A 110 4.38 10.99 3.82
CA LEU A 110 3.72 10.97 2.52
C LEU A 110 2.38 10.24 2.63
N PHE A 111 1.38 10.73 1.92
CA PHE A 111 0.05 10.13 1.93
C PHE A 111 -0.45 9.90 0.50
N PHE A 112 -0.92 8.69 0.23
CA PHE A 112 -1.54 8.30 -1.03
C PHE A 112 -2.99 7.87 -0.78
N HIS A 113 -3.91 8.42 -1.54
CA HIS A 113 -5.32 8.03 -1.49
C HIS A 113 -5.84 7.79 -2.90
N TYR A 114 -6.51 6.68 -3.08
CA TYR A 114 -7.23 6.33 -4.30
C TYR A 114 -8.65 5.89 -4.00
N SER A 115 -9.62 6.53 -4.65
CA SER A 115 -11.03 6.12 -4.68
C SER A 115 -11.50 6.02 -6.12
N GLY A 116 -11.87 4.81 -6.55
CA GLY A 116 -12.23 4.51 -7.92
C GLY A 116 -12.39 3.01 -8.16
N HIS A 117 -12.45 2.60 -9.42
CA HIS A 117 -12.47 1.19 -9.76
C HIS A 117 -11.10 0.53 -9.52
N GLY A 118 -11.15 -0.67 -8.97
CA GLY A 118 -10.04 -1.60 -8.89
C GLY A 118 -10.41 -2.93 -9.55
N GLY A 119 -9.41 -3.71 -9.89
CA GLY A 119 -9.59 -5.02 -10.51
C GLY A 119 -8.35 -5.87 -10.38
N GLN A 120 -8.32 -6.95 -11.15
CA GLN A 120 -7.21 -7.89 -11.19
C GLN A 120 -6.78 -8.16 -12.63
N THR A 121 -5.49 -8.39 -12.83
CA THR A 121 -4.90 -8.88 -14.07
C THR A 121 -4.02 -10.09 -13.76
N LYS A 122 -3.57 -10.80 -14.79
CA LYS A 122 -2.72 -11.98 -14.58
C LYS A 122 -1.34 -11.57 -14.07
N ASP A 123 -0.95 -12.16 -12.94
CA ASP A 123 0.41 -12.04 -12.40
C ASP A 123 1.44 -12.62 -13.38
N MET A 124 2.46 -11.82 -13.71
CA MET A 124 3.51 -12.19 -14.67
C MET A 124 4.83 -12.55 -14.00
N ASP A 125 5.06 -12.16 -12.76
CA ASP A 125 6.31 -12.41 -12.04
C ASP A 125 6.21 -13.49 -10.94
N GLY A 126 5.00 -13.86 -10.53
CA GLY A 126 4.73 -15.03 -9.68
C GLY A 126 4.87 -14.75 -8.19
N ASP A 127 4.70 -13.49 -7.76
CA ASP A 127 4.74 -13.10 -6.36
C ASP A 127 3.34 -13.02 -5.71
N GLU A 128 2.27 -13.15 -6.51
CA GLU A 128 0.91 -13.22 -6.01
C GLU A 128 0.42 -14.65 -5.80
N ALA A 129 -0.20 -14.90 -4.64
CA ALA A 129 -0.65 -16.24 -4.21
C ALA A 129 -1.79 -16.80 -5.05
N ASP A 130 -2.66 -15.93 -5.56
CA ASP A 130 -3.81 -16.27 -6.41
C ASP A 130 -3.50 -16.18 -7.91
N GLY A 131 -2.29 -15.71 -8.26
CA GLY A 131 -1.82 -15.59 -9.64
C GLY A 131 -2.36 -14.35 -10.37
N ASN A 132 -2.79 -13.32 -9.62
CA ASN A 132 -3.31 -12.08 -10.19
C ASN A 132 -2.73 -10.87 -9.47
N ASP A 133 -2.29 -9.88 -10.25
CA ASP A 133 -1.90 -8.55 -9.77
C ASP A 133 -3.14 -7.68 -9.59
N GLU A 134 -3.16 -6.85 -8.56
CA GLU A 134 -4.19 -5.83 -8.40
C GLU A 134 -3.92 -4.64 -9.31
N VAL A 135 -5.02 -4.04 -9.79
CA VAL A 135 -4.94 -2.88 -10.69
C VAL A 135 -5.88 -1.77 -10.27
N ILE A 136 -5.49 -0.53 -10.58
CA ILE A 136 -6.37 0.63 -10.54
C ILE A 136 -6.67 1.09 -11.96
N TYR A 137 -7.88 1.65 -12.17
CA TYR A 137 -8.36 2.09 -13.47
C TYR A 137 -8.36 3.61 -13.56
N PRO A 138 -7.37 4.25 -14.24
CA PRO A 138 -7.42 5.66 -14.57
C PRO A 138 -8.64 6.02 -15.41
N VAL A 139 -8.98 7.31 -15.50
CA VAL A 139 -10.17 7.75 -16.27
C VAL A 139 -10.09 7.39 -17.77
N ASP A 140 -8.88 7.25 -18.28
CA ASP A 140 -8.60 6.90 -19.69
C ASP A 140 -8.21 5.42 -19.88
N PHE A 141 -8.59 4.54 -18.97
CA PHE A 141 -8.18 3.13 -18.98
C PHE A 141 -8.58 2.36 -20.25
N GLU A 142 -9.68 2.74 -20.90
CA GLU A 142 -10.12 2.08 -22.15
C GLU A 142 -9.12 2.26 -23.29
N THR A 143 -8.36 3.35 -23.29
CA THR A 143 -7.39 3.68 -24.36
C THR A 143 -5.95 3.48 -23.93
N ASN A 144 -5.63 3.77 -22.67
CA ASN A 144 -4.25 3.79 -22.14
C ASN A 144 -3.96 2.67 -21.12
N GLY A 145 -4.96 1.83 -20.82
CA GLY A 145 -4.81 0.70 -19.91
C GLY A 145 -4.90 1.07 -18.44
N HIS A 146 -4.60 0.11 -17.59
CA HIS A 146 -4.64 0.20 -16.14
C HIS A 146 -3.22 0.31 -15.55
N ILE A 147 -3.14 0.61 -14.26
CA ILE A 147 -1.87 0.65 -13.51
C ILE A 147 -1.88 -0.53 -12.55
N VAL A 148 -0.87 -1.40 -12.67
CA VAL A 148 -0.67 -2.58 -11.80
C VAL A 148 0.05 -2.18 -10.51
N ASP A 149 -0.18 -2.93 -9.45
CA ASP A 149 0.44 -2.79 -8.13
C ASP A 149 1.95 -2.83 -8.16
N ASP A 150 2.56 -3.70 -8.97
CA ASP A 150 3.99 -3.71 -9.25
C ASP A 150 4.53 -2.34 -9.65
N THR A 151 3.85 -1.67 -10.57
CA THR A 151 4.24 -0.33 -11.03
C THR A 151 4.10 0.69 -9.89
N MET A 152 3.03 0.61 -9.11
CA MET A 152 2.83 1.49 -7.95
C MET A 152 3.90 1.27 -6.89
N HIS A 153 4.27 0.02 -6.62
CA HIS A 153 5.35 -0.34 -5.70
C HIS A 153 6.71 0.21 -6.15
N GLU A 154 7.07 0.00 -7.42
CA GLU A 154 8.33 0.49 -8.01
C GLU A 154 8.46 2.02 -7.92
N ILE A 155 7.36 2.75 -8.09
CA ILE A 155 7.38 4.21 -8.08
C ILE A 155 7.32 4.76 -6.66
N MET A 156 6.44 4.22 -5.80
CA MET A 156 6.14 4.85 -4.52
C MET A 156 6.83 4.22 -3.32
N VAL A 157 7.13 2.94 -3.36
CA VAL A 157 7.70 2.23 -2.20
C VAL A 157 9.22 2.12 -2.30
N ARG A 158 9.68 1.61 -3.42
CA ARG A 158 11.10 1.29 -3.63
C ARG A 158 12.06 2.47 -3.48
N PRO A 159 11.77 3.69 -3.95
CA PRO A 159 12.71 4.80 -3.84
C PRO A 159 12.75 5.45 -2.45
N LEU A 160 11.91 5.04 -1.51
CA LEU A 160 11.83 5.69 -0.20
C LEU A 160 13.01 5.33 0.71
N PRO A 161 13.62 6.32 1.38
CA PRO A 161 14.69 6.06 2.34
C PRO A 161 14.16 5.47 3.65
N PRO A 162 15.01 4.78 4.43
CA PRO A 162 14.67 4.37 5.79
C PRO A 162 14.13 5.54 6.62
N GLY A 163 13.07 5.29 7.39
CA GLY A 163 12.44 6.31 8.24
C GLY A 163 11.51 7.28 7.52
N CYS A 164 11.30 7.14 6.19
CA CYS A 164 10.25 7.87 5.48
C CYS A 164 8.93 7.10 5.57
N ARG A 165 7.84 7.78 5.96
CA ARG A 165 6.49 7.22 5.99
C ARG A 165 5.78 7.41 4.66
N LEU A 166 5.20 6.34 4.14
CA LEU A 166 4.12 6.39 3.16
C LEU A 166 2.89 5.71 3.77
N THR A 167 1.82 6.46 3.93
CA THR A 167 0.51 5.92 4.30
C THR A 167 -0.36 5.90 3.05
N ALA A 168 -0.85 4.73 2.67
CA ALA A 168 -1.75 4.57 1.53
C ALA A 168 -3.15 4.14 1.99
N ILE A 169 -4.17 4.67 1.32
CA ILE A 169 -5.56 4.22 1.46
C ILE A 169 -6.09 3.90 0.07
N PHE A 170 -6.56 2.67 -0.08
CA PHE A 170 -7.25 2.23 -1.29
C PHE A 170 -8.72 1.98 -0.98
N ASP A 171 -9.57 2.76 -1.63
CA ASP A 171 -11.02 2.63 -1.58
C ASP A 171 -11.52 2.15 -2.93
N SER A 172 -11.20 0.90 -3.23
CA SER A 172 -11.52 0.22 -4.48
C SER A 172 -11.77 -1.27 -4.24
N CYS A 173 -12.43 -1.94 -5.18
CA CYS A 173 -12.52 -3.40 -5.18
C CYS A 173 -11.13 -4.01 -5.44
N HIS A 174 -10.89 -5.21 -4.92
CA HIS A 174 -9.65 -5.95 -5.11
C HIS A 174 -8.40 -5.13 -4.75
N SER A 175 -8.39 -4.50 -3.58
CA SER A 175 -7.27 -3.68 -3.12
C SER A 175 -6.48 -4.31 -1.97
N GLY A 176 -6.61 -5.61 -1.78
CA GLY A 176 -6.00 -6.33 -0.66
C GLY A 176 -4.48 -6.19 -0.60
N SER A 177 -3.81 -6.25 -1.74
CA SER A 177 -2.36 -6.08 -1.88
C SER A 177 -1.96 -4.96 -2.84
N ALA A 178 -2.77 -3.93 -2.99
CA ALA A 178 -2.60 -2.87 -4.01
C ALA A 178 -1.24 -2.12 -4.03
N LEU A 179 -0.36 -2.36 -3.08
CA LEU A 179 1.04 -1.91 -3.07
C LEU A 179 2.03 -3.06 -2.91
N ASP A 180 1.63 -4.31 -3.06
CA ASP A 180 2.48 -5.50 -2.88
C ASP A 180 3.29 -5.49 -1.58
N LEU A 181 2.67 -5.07 -0.50
CA LEU A 181 3.35 -5.03 0.79
C LEU A 181 3.30 -6.41 1.45
N PRO A 182 4.48 -6.99 1.79
CA PRO A 182 4.59 -8.42 2.11
C PRO A 182 4.08 -8.83 3.49
N TYR A 183 3.76 -7.87 4.37
CA TYR A 183 3.30 -8.14 5.73
C TYR A 183 1.86 -7.70 5.91
N ILE A 184 0.95 -8.67 6.05
CA ILE A 184 -0.49 -8.43 6.17
C ILE A 184 -0.95 -8.75 7.58
N TYR A 185 -1.68 -7.83 8.21
CA TYR A 185 -2.14 -7.94 9.60
C TYR A 185 -3.66 -8.09 9.68
N SER A 186 -4.09 -9.02 10.50
CA SER A 186 -5.49 -9.21 10.86
C SER A 186 -5.90 -8.27 11.98
N THR A 187 -7.22 -8.18 12.24
CA THR A 187 -7.77 -7.43 13.38
C THR A 187 -7.29 -7.91 14.75
N GLU A 188 -6.74 -9.12 14.84
CA GLU A 188 -6.11 -9.63 16.05
C GLU A 188 -4.66 -9.19 16.22
N GLY A 189 -4.13 -8.36 15.31
CA GLY A 189 -2.74 -7.92 15.30
C GLY A 189 -1.74 -9.02 14.94
N LYS A 190 -2.21 -10.15 14.48
CA LYS A 190 -1.38 -11.26 14.03
C LYS A 190 -1.12 -11.12 12.54
N LEU A 191 0.12 -11.39 12.13
CA LEU A 191 0.42 -11.65 10.72
C LEU A 191 -0.54 -12.73 10.22
N LYS A 192 -1.17 -12.51 9.08
CA LYS A 192 -2.07 -13.48 8.45
C LYS A 192 -1.36 -14.77 8.03
N GLU A 193 -0.04 -14.83 8.18
CA GLU A 193 0.80 -15.88 7.64
C GLU A 193 1.63 -16.66 8.64
N PRO A 194 1.98 -17.93 8.29
CA PRO A 194 2.72 -18.80 9.17
C PRO A 194 4.21 -18.48 9.24
N ASN A 195 4.72 -18.35 10.46
CA ASN A 195 6.09 -18.64 10.92
C ASN A 195 7.27 -17.94 10.20
N LEU A 196 7.47 -16.66 10.49
CA LEU A 196 8.69 -15.91 10.14
C LEU A 196 10.01 -16.59 10.57
N ALA A 197 9.99 -17.42 11.62
CA ALA A 197 11.17 -18.09 12.13
C ALA A 197 11.66 -19.25 11.23
N ALA A 198 10.76 -19.88 10.46
CA ALA A 198 11.10 -20.99 9.56
C ALA A 198 11.60 -20.50 8.19
N GLU A 199 11.35 -19.25 7.82
CA GLU A 199 11.56 -18.71 6.46
C GLU A 199 12.89 -17.98 6.27
N ALA A 200 13.70 -17.90 7.30
CA ALA A 200 14.99 -17.25 7.33
C ALA A 200 16.06 -17.92 6.44
N GLY A 201 15.65 -18.55 5.35
CA GLY A 201 16.55 -19.21 4.41
C GLY A 201 17.39 -18.23 3.57
N SER A 202 18.35 -18.78 2.87
CA SER A 202 19.39 -18.06 2.08
C SER A 202 18.88 -17.04 1.05
N GLY A 203 17.65 -17.18 0.59
CA GLY A 203 17.07 -16.32 -0.45
C GLY A 203 16.72 -14.90 0.00
N LEU A 204 16.21 -14.73 1.24
CA LEU A 204 15.92 -13.40 1.77
C LEU A 204 17.19 -12.56 1.92
N LYS A 205 18.32 -13.21 2.29
CA LYS A 205 19.64 -12.57 2.36
C LYS A 205 20.06 -11.93 1.05
N THR A 206 19.95 -12.72 -0.03
CA THR A 206 20.46 -12.30 -1.35
C THR A 206 19.56 -11.23 -1.95
N ALA A 207 18.24 -11.36 -1.79
CA ALA A 207 17.27 -10.38 -2.27
C ALA A 207 17.45 -9.04 -1.55
N PHE A 208 17.57 -9.02 -0.22
CA PHE A 208 17.79 -7.79 0.53
C PHE A 208 19.12 -7.10 0.15
N THR A 209 20.19 -7.89 -0.03
CA THR A 209 21.51 -7.35 -0.43
C THR A 209 21.44 -6.73 -1.84
N SER A 210 20.73 -7.38 -2.76
CA SER A 210 20.54 -6.87 -4.12
C SER A 210 19.64 -5.64 -4.15
N TYR A 211 18.59 -5.62 -3.34
CA TYR A 211 17.71 -4.45 -3.17
C TYR A 211 18.49 -3.24 -2.63
N ALA A 212 19.26 -3.43 -1.56
CA ALA A 212 20.10 -2.37 -0.97
C ALA A 212 21.15 -1.81 -1.93
N LYS A 213 21.59 -2.60 -2.92
CA LYS A 213 22.52 -2.20 -3.98
C LYS A 213 21.83 -1.66 -5.23
N GLY A 214 20.49 -1.67 -5.29
CA GLY A 214 19.75 -1.30 -6.49
C GLY A 214 19.84 -2.32 -7.63
N ASP A 215 20.35 -3.52 -7.37
CA ASP A 215 20.52 -4.59 -8.36
C ASP A 215 19.24 -5.44 -8.48
N MET A 216 18.35 -5.05 -9.37
CA MET A 216 17.10 -5.76 -9.64
C MET A 216 17.29 -7.13 -10.29
N GLY A 217 18.33 -7.29 -11.10
CA GLY A 217 18.64 -8.60 -11.67
C GLY A 217 19.02 -9.62 -10.60
N GLY A 218 19.71 -9.19 -9.54
CA GLY A 218 20.05 -10.01 -8.38
C GLY A 218 18.82 -10.33 -7.52
N VAL A 219 17.92 -9.36 -7.34
CA VAL A 219 16.64 -9.57 -6.62
C VAL A 219 15.81 -10.62 -7.33
N LEU A 220 15.63 -10.49 -8.64
CA LEU A 220 14.84 -11.41 -9.45
C LEU A 220 15.43 -12.84 -9.47
N LYS A 221 16.77 -12.97 -9.64
CA LYS A 221 17.46 -14.28 -9.57
C LYS A 221 17.31 -14.94 -8.20
N SER A 222 17.34 -14.16 -7.12
CA SER A 222 17.19 -14.67 -5.76
C SER A 222 15.75 -15.14 -5.50
N ALA A 223 14.77 -14.38 -5.98
CA ALA A 223 13.37 -14.76 -5.94
C ALA A 223 13.10 -16.05 -6.71
N MET A 224 13.62 -16.20 -7.93
CA MET A 224 13.52 -17.44 -8.72
C MET A 224 14.20 -18.64 -8.06
N GLY A 225 15.29 -18.42 -7.31
CA GLY A 225 15.95 -19.46 -6.52
C GLY A 225 15.06 -19.98 -5.38
N LEU A 226 14.31 -19.09 -4.72
CA LEU A 226 13.35 -19.42 -3.67
C LEU A 226 12.17 -20.25 -4.20
N VAL A 227 11.72 -19.94 -5.41
CA VAL A 227 10.63 -20.64 -6.10
C VAL A 227 10.93 -22.12 -6.28
N LYS A 228 12.18 -22.50 -6.52
CA LYS A 228 12.58 -23.91 -6.72
C LYS A 228 12.52 -24.76 -5.44
N THR A 229 12.53 -24.15 -4.26
CA THR A 229 12.58 -24.87 -2.97
C THR A 229 11.24 -24.90 -2.23
N ALA A 230 10.21 -24.21 -2.70
CA ALA A 230 8.90 -24.16 -2.05
C ALA A 230 7.93 -25.21 -2.63
N THR A 231 7.19 -25.90 -1.77
CA THR A 231 6.31 -27.02 -2.13
C THR A 231 4.83 -26.66 -2.27
N GLY A 232 4.41 -25.43 -1.92
CA GLY A 232 3.01 -24.96 -2.01
C GLY A 232 2.92 -23.62 -2.73
N GLY A 233 1.84 -23.40 -3.52
CA GLY A 233 1.66 -22.18 -4.31
C GLY A 233 1.69 -20.89 -3.47
N GLN A 234 0.92 -20.86 -2.36
CA GLN A 234 0.85 -19.70 -1.46
C GLN A 234 2.17 -19.45 -0.74
N GLN A 235 2.81 -20.49 -0.17
CA GLN A 235 4.12 -20.34 0.48
C GLN A 235 5.23 -19.87 -0.47
N LYS A 236 5.06 -20.14 -1.76
CA LYS A 236 5.97 -19.72 -2.82
C LYS A 236 5.84 -18.22 -3.10
N ALA A 237 4.61 -17.77 -3.34
CA ALA A 237 4.29 -16.37 -3.59
C ALA A 237 4.72 -15.49 -2.41
N ASP A 238 4.39 -15.90 -1.18
CA ASP A 238 4.78 -15.19 0.04
C ASP A 238 6.30 -15.02 0.19
N LYS A 239 7.07 -16.06 -0.18
CA LYS A 239 8.54 -15.98 -0.15
C LYS A 239 9.08 -15.03 -1.20
N VAL A 240 8.50 -15.02 -2.39
CA VAL A 240 8.89 -14.11 -3.48
C VAL A 240 8.54 -12.68 -3.08
N ALA A 241 7.31 -12.41 -2.64
CA ALA A 241 6.88 -11.08 -2.21
C ALA A 241 7.77 -10.52 -1.09
N ARG A 242 8.07 -11.32 -0.06
CA ARG A 242 8.99 -10.88 1.01
C ARG A 242 10.42 -10.64 0.54
N ALA A 243 10.88 -11.40 -0.44
CA ALA A 243 12.22 -11.23 -0.99
C ALA A 243 12.34 -9.99 -1.89
N THR A 244 11.27 -9.60 -2.59
CA THR A 244 11.27 -8.55 -3.60
C THR A 244 10.59 -7.27 -3.17
N ARG A 245 9.62 -7.33 -2.21
CA ARG A 245 8.73 -6.22 -1.84
C ARG A 245 8.99 -5.61 -0.45
N THR A 246 9.91 -6.16 0.35
CA THR A 246 10.31 -5.52 1.60
C THR A 246 11.03 -4.20 1.34
N SER A 247 10.81 -3.22 2.21
CA SER A 247 11.50 -1.93 2.16
C SER A 247 11.96 -1.51 3.56
N PRO A 248 13.12 -0.86 3.68
CA PRO A 248 13.57 -0.27 4.93
C PRO A 248 12.80 1.00 5.32
N ALA A 249 12.00 1.55 4.39
CA ALA A 249 11.08 2.65 4.66
C ALA A 249 9.86 2.18 5.46
N ASP A 250 9.12 3.12 6.01
CA ASP A 250 7.95 2.88 6.85
C ASP A 250 6.66 3.01 6.01
N VAL A 251 6.40 2.01 5.17
CA VAL A 251 5.24 2.01 4.28
C VAL A 251 4.12 1.17 4.86
N ILE A 252 2.93 1.75 4.93
CA ILE A 252 1.70 1.07 5.38
C ILE A 252 0.57 1.33 4.38
N SER A 253 -0.29 0.33 4.19
CA SER A 253 -1.47 0.44 3.35
C SER A 253 -2.71 -0.04 4.09
N TRP A 254 -3.77 0.74 3.98
CA TRP A 254 -5.11 0.44 4.46
C TRP A 254 -6.01 0.19 3.26
N SER A 255 -6.65 -0.96 3.22
CA SER A 255 -7.54 -1.33 2.13
C SER A 255 -8.78 -2.06 2.65
N GLY A 256 -9.86 -2.00 1.88
CA GLY A 256 -11.05 -2.80 2.12
C GLY A 256 -10.98 -4.06 1.25
N CYS A 257 -11.01 -5.24 1.88
CA CYS A 257 -11.06 -6.53 1.20
C CYS A 257 -12.44 -7.13 1.36
N LYS A 258 -13.06 -7.58 0.26
CA LYS A 258 -14.23 -8.46 0.34
C LYS A 258 -13.75 -9.91 0.29
N ASP A 259 -14.07 -10.72 1.30
CA ASP A 259 -13.86 -12.16 1.23
C ASP A 259 -14.73 -12.73 0.11
N SER A 260 -14.12 -13.39 -0.88
CA SER A 260 -14.76 -14.12 -1.99
C SER A 260 -15.77 -13.29 -2.82
N GLN A 261 -15.32 -12.49 -3.78
CA GLN A 261 -16.21 -11.95 -4.82
C GLN A 261 -16.17 -12.79 -6.09
N THR A 262 -17.34 -13.32 -6.44
CA THR A 262 -17.63 -13.76 -7.82
C THR A 262 -17.95 -12.53 -8.68
N SER A 263 -17.70 -12.62 -9.98
CA SER A 263 -17.96 -11.56 -10.98
C SER A 263 -19.40 -10.98 -10.97
N ALA A 264 -20.35 -11.62 -10.29
CA ALA A 264 -21.72 -11.13 -10.11
C ALA A 264 -21.84 -9.99 -9.08
N ASP A 265 -20.86 -9.84 -8.18
CA ASP A 265 -20.86 -8.81 -7.13
C ASP A 265 -20.33 -7.45 -7.62
N ALA A 266 -19.77 -7.39 -8.83
CA ALA A 266 -19.26 -6.15 -9.42
C ALA A 266 -20.35 -5.07 -9.63
N THR A 267 -21.62 -5.47 -9.73
CA THR A 267 -22.76 -4.55 -9.88
C THR A 267 -23.16 -3.87 -8.56
N GLU A 268 -22.82 -4.45 -7.41
CA GLU A 268 -23.02 -3.82 -6.09
C GLU A 268 -21.85 -2.96 -5.64
N ALA A 269 -20.74 -3.00 -6.36
CA ALA A 269 -19.53 -2.24 -6.03
C ALA A 269 -19.74 -0.72 -5.98
N GLY A 270 -20.74 -0.21 -6.70
CA GLY A 270 -21.11 1.21 -6.67
C GLY A 270 -21.59 1.73 -5.31
N SER A 271 -22.04 0.84 -4.41
CA SER A 271 -22.45 1.21 -3.05
C SER A 271 -21.35 1.05 -2.00
N ALA A 272 -20.26 0.35 -2.35
CA ALA A 272 -19.14 0.07 -1.44
C ALA A 272 -17.93 0.98 -1.67
N THR A 273 -17.90 1.75 -2.75
CA THR A 273 -16.90 2.78 -3.02
C THR A 273 -17.04 3.89 -1.98
N GLY A 274 -15.94 4.32 -1.38
CA GLY A 274 -15.93 5.34 -0.33
C GLY A 274 -16.02 4.79 1.10
N ALA A 275 -16.29 3.50 1.25
CA ALA A 275 -16.46 2.90 2.57
C ALA A 275 -15.21 3.00 3.45
N MET A 276 -14.05 2.74 2.86
CA MET A 276 -12.76 2.77 3.59
C MET A 276 -12.35 4.18 3.96
N SER A 277 -12.49 5.14 3.04
CA SER A 277 -12.22 6.56 3.29
C SER A 277 -13.10 7.11 4.40
N TYR A 278 -14.40 6.82 4.34
CA TYR A 278 -15.37 7.19 5.39
C TYR A 278 -14.98 6.58 6.74
N ALA A 279 -14.72 5.27 6.78
CA ALA A 279 -14.39 4.58 8.02
C ALA A 279 -13.11 5.11 8.66
N PHE A 280 -12.09 5.40 7.86
CA PHE A 280 -10.81 5.94 8.32
C PHE A 280 -10.99 7.32 8.98
N ILE A 281 -11.69 8.23 8.33
CA ILE A 281 -12.00 9.56 8.86
C ILE A 281 -12.84 9.45 10.13
N ALA A 282 -13.91 8.63 10.12
CA ALA A 282 -14.79 8.47 11.25
C ALA A 282 -14.07 7.90 12.48
N ALA A 283 -13.28 6.84 12.31
CA ALA A 283 -12.54 6.20 13.39
C ALA A 283 -11.55 7.16 14.07
N LEU A 284 -10.80 7.93 13.29
CA LEU A 284 -9.80 8.88 13.83
C LEU A 284 -10.42 10.22 14.28
N THR A 285 -11.64 10.52 13.88
CA THR A 285 -12.41 11.66 14.42
C THR A 285 -12.99 11.31 15.78
N GLU A 286 -13.53 10.11 15.93
CA GLU A 286 -14.07 9.61 17.19
C GLU A 286 -12.98 9.41 18.24
N GLN A 287 -11.88 8.78 17.86
CA GLN A 287 -10.72 8.54 18.71
C GLN A 287 -9.43 8.84 17.94
N SER A 288 -8.86 10.02 18.18
CA SER A 288 -7.69 10.52 17.43
C SER A 288 -6.38 9.79 17.75
N GLN A 289 -6.28 9.17 18.92
CA GLN A 289 -5.11 8.41 19.36
C GLN A 289 -5.46 6.93 19.45
N GLN A 290 -5.00 6.17 18.47
CA GLN A 290 -5.21 4.73 18.39
C GLN A 290 -3.91 4.03 17.97
N SER A 291 -3.68 2.83 18.51
CA SER A 291 -2.65 1.95 17.93
C SER A 291 -3.09 1.47 16.55
N TYR A 292 -2.15 0.94 15.75
CA TYR A 292 -2.50 0.34 14.45
C TYR A 292 -3.58 -0.74 14.60
N GLN A 293 -3.45 -1.60 15.61
CA GLN A 293 -4.46 -2.61 15.88
C GLN A 293 -5.79 -2.00 16.34
N GLY A 294 -5.76 -0.99 17.21
CA GLY A 294 -6.95 -0.27 17.63
C GLY A 294 -7.69 0.35 16.46
N LEU A 295 -6.95 1.02 15.57
CA LEU A 295 -7.50 1.62 14.36
C LEU A 295 -8.09 0.56 13.42
N LEU A 296 -7.38 -0.55 13.20
CA LEU A 296 -7.88 -1.67 12.38
C LEU A 296 -9.21 -2.24 12.92
N ASN A 297 -9.33 -2.37 14.23
CA ASN A 297 -10.57 -2.81 14.88
C ASN A 297 -11.69 -1.76 14.76
N SER A 298 -11.38 -0.47 14.91
CA SER A 298 -12.35 0.61 14.73
C SER A 298 -12.88 0.64 13.30
N LEU A 299 -12.01 0.53 12.31
CA LEU A 299 -12.36 0.41 10.89
C LEU A 299 -13.28 -0.79 10.65
N ARG A 300 -12.95 -1.96 11.20
CA ARG A 300 -13.75 -3.17 11.08
C ARG A 300 -15.16 -2.98 11.64
N ASN A 301 -15.28 -2.35 12.81
CA ASN A 301 -16.59 -2.12 13.44
C ASN A 301 -17.46 -1.19 12.59
N ILE A 302 -16.89 -0.11 12.04
CA ILE A 302 -17.61 0.82 11.18
C ILE A 302 -18.02 0.14 9.87
N LEU A 303 -17.10 -0.56 9.21
CA LEU A 303 -17.36 -1.24 7.94
C LEU A 303 -18.39 -2.35 8.11
N ARG A 304 -18.32 -3.15 9.19
CA ARG A 304 -19.28 -4.22 9.46
C ARG A 304 -20.70 -3.71 9.67
N ALA A 305 -20.85 -2.51 10.25
CA ALA A 305 -22.18 -1.94 10.53
C ALA A 305 -22.91 -1.48 9.27
N LYS A 306 -22.17 -1.10 8.20
CA LYS A 306 -22.74 -0.46 7.02
C LYS A 306 -22.36 -1.12 5.70
N TYR A 307 -21.28 -1.90 5.65
CA TYR A 307 -20.67 -2.42 4.44
C TYR A 307 -20.23 -3.88 4.61
N SER A 308 -20.10 -4.60 3.51
CA SER A 308 -19.65 -5.99 3.50
C SER A 308 -18.12 -6.14 3.43
N GLN A 309 -17.38 -5.05 3.60
CA GLN A 309 -15.91 -5.06 3.50
C GLN A 309 -15.27 -5.34 4.87
N LYS A 310 -14.10 -6.00 4.82
CA LYS A 310 -13.19 -6.15 5.96
C LYS A 310 -11.96 -5.28 5.74
N PRO A 311 -11.52 -4.49 6.73
CA PRO A 311 -10.29 -3.72 6.58
C PRO A 311 -9.09 -4.64 6.65
N GLN A 312 -8.07 -4.30 5.89
CA GLN A 312 -6.76 -4.92 5.89
C GLN A 312 -5.69 -3.86 6.09
N LEU A 313 -4.70 -4.19 6.92
CA LEU A 313 -3.47 -3.42 7.08
C LEU A 313 -2.33 -4.22 6.51
N SER A 314 -1.56 -3.62 5.61
CA SER A 314 -0.30 -4.20 5.12
C SER A 314 0.88 -3.26 5.34
N SER A 315 2.08 -3.82 5.39
CA SER A 315 3.31 -3.08 5.68
C SER A 315 4.49 -3.61 4.87
N SER A 316 5.44 -2.72 4.56
CA SER A 316 6.72 -3.06 3.91
C SER A 316 7.70 -3.79 4.82
N HIS A 317 7.45 -3.83 6.11
CA HIS A 317 8.31 -4.43 7.13
C HIS A 317 7.46 -5.07 8.23
N PRO A 318 8.01 -6.00 9.04
CA PRO A 318 7.32 -6.45 10.24
C PRO A 318 7.07 -5.27 11.16
N MET A 319 5.85 -5.11 11.68
CA MET A 319 5.53 -3.99 12.55
C MET A 319 4.91 -4.44 13.87
N ASP A 320 5.14 -3.68 14.92
CA ASP A 320 4.40 -3.81 16.17
C ASP A 320 3.08 -3.03 16.05
N THR A 321 1.97 -3.76 15.95
CA THR A 321 0.63 -3.18 15.81
C THR A 321 0.11 -2.47 17.06
N ASN A 322 0.81 -2.58 18.19
CA ASN A 322 0.49 -1.84 19.42
C ASN A 322 1.02 -0.41 19.44
N ILE A 323 1.91 -0.07 18.49
CA ILE A 323 2.41 1.30 18.34
C ILE A 323 1.28 2.22 17.89
N MET A 324 1.31 3.47 18.37
CA MET A 324 0.34 4.49 18.00
C MET A 324 0.46 4.84 16.51
N PHE A 325 -0.67 4.86 15.82
CA PHE A 325 -0.76 5.40 14.47
C PHE A 325 -0.46 6.90 14.48
N ILE A 326 0.42 7.32 13.60
CA ILE A 326 0.74 8.72 13.32
C ILE A 326 0.83 8.95 11.80
N CYS A 327 0.63 10.19 11.37
CA CYS A 327 0.66 10.56 9.97
C CYS A 327 1.18 12.00 9.78
#